data_aac8ab23a9f96dc21ffb8a5e98cdff10
#
_entry.id   aac8ab23a9f96dc21ffb8a5e98cdff10
#
_cell.length_a   1.000
_cell.length_b   1.000
_cell.length_c   1.000
_cell.angle_alpha   90.00
_cell.angle_beta   90.00
_cell.angle_gamma   90.00
#
_symmetry.space_group_name_H-M   'P 1'
#
loop_
_entity.id
_entity.type
_entity.pdbx_description
1 polymer ?
#
loop_
_entity_poly.entity_id
_entity_poly.type
_entity_poly.pdbx_seq_one_letter_code
_entity_poly.pdbx_strand_id
1 'polypeptide(L)'
;MRGAPPRTGTAESAPLAPPPPLDRVWRLPGVYRPQADTALLAAALCREVVPGSDVLDVGTGSGALALYAARLGGRVEAVDVSWRALAAARLNALRAGHRIEVHRRDICRPGGPAAGRAYDLVLSNPPYVPAPPAGRAGTAHRAARAWDAGIDGRQVVDSLCAASAELLRPRGVLLMVHSGLCGPQRTVDLLTGLGLSAGVHARARVPLGPVLRSRLPWLRGRGLMAPGDDQEELVVIRAERP
;
A
#
# COMPACT_ATOMS: atom_id res chain seq x y z
N MET A 1 -19.98 9.39 45.17
CA MET A 1 -19.66 8.79 43.87
C MET A 1 -18.76 9.75 43.10
N ARG A 2 -17.49 9.47 42.99
CA ARG A 2 -16.52 10.31 42.27
C ARG A 2 -16.20 9.61 40.96
N GLY A 3 -16.58 10.24 39.82
CA GLY A 3 -16.32 9.76 38.47
C GLY A 3 -14.81 9.81 38.18
N ALA A 4 -14.29 8.71 37.64
CA ALA A 4 -12.93 8.62 37.13
C ALA A 4 -12.79 9.43 35.82
N PRO A 5 -11.66 10.13 35.60
CA PRO A 5 -11.43 10.84 34.36
C PRO A 5 -11.14 9.89 33.17
N PRO A 6 -11.46 10.30 31.93
CA PRO A 6 -11.16 9.49 30.75
C PRO A 6 -9.65 9.39 30.52
N ARG A 7 -9.17 8.18 30.32
CA ARG A 7 -7.78 7.90 29.92
C ARG A 7 -7.56 8.33 28.48
N THR A 8 -7.07 9.52 28.24
CA THR A 8 -6.43 9.92 26.98
C THR A 8 -5.00 9.39 26.99
N GLY A 9 -4.83 8.13 26.60
CA GLY A 9 -3.53 7.55 26.35
C GLY A 9 -3.23 7.67 24.85
N THR A 10 -2.39 8.61 24.45
CA THR A 10 -1.63 8.53 23.19
C THR A 10 -0.74 7.31 23.33
N ALA A 11 -1.16 6.20 22.72
CA ALA A 11 -0.35 5.00 22.63
C ALA A 11 0.86 5.34 21.74
N GLU A 12 1.96 5.65 22.37
CA GLU A 12 3.28 5.64 21.77
C GLU A 12 3.53 4.21 21.25
N SER A 13 3.39 4.02 19.94
CA SER A 13 3.52 2.70 19.32
C SER A 13 4.95 2.21 19.52
N ALA A 14 5.09 1.11 20.27
CA ALA A 14 6.36 0.40 20.42
C ALA A 14 7.01 0.15 19.05
N PRO A 15 8.35 0.23 18.94
CA PRO A 15 9.02 0.04 17.68
C PRO A 15 8.65 -1.33 17.08
N LEU A 16 8.19 -1.29 15.83
CA LEU A 16 7.82 -2.48 15.06
C LEU A 16 9.06 -3.38 14.91
N ALA A 17 8.93 -4.66 15.25
CA ALA A 17 10.00 -5.63 14.99
C ALA A 17 10.37 -5.59 13.49
N PRO A 18 11.66 -5.64 13.14
CA PRO A 18 12.06 -5.57 11.75
C PRO A 18 11.44 -6.75 10.97
N PRO A 19 10.82 -6.48 9.81
CA PRO A 19 10.31 -7.54 8.96
C PRO A 19 11.45 -8.45 8.52
N PRO A 20 11.23 -9.76 8.34
CA PRO A 20 12.23 -10.62 7.75
C PRO A 20 12.65 -10.09 6.37
N PRO A 21 13.89 -10.33 5.94
CA PRO A 21 14.45 -9.75 4.74
C PRO A 21 13.58 -10.04 3.51
N LEU A 22 13.06 -8.97 2.89
CA LEU A 22 12.28 -8.99 1.63
C LEU A 22 13.22 -9.03 0.39
N ASP A 23 14.52 -9.10 0.60
CA ASP A 23 15.60 -8.89 -0.35
C ASP A 23 15.81 -10.05 -1.35
N ARG A 24 15.19 -11.21 -1.12
CA ARG A 24 15.31 -12.37 -2.01
C ARG A 24 14.19 -12.50 -3.06
N VAL A 25 13.44 -11.42 -3.28
CA VAL A 25 12.33 -11.44 -4.25
C VAL A 25 12.86 -11.12 -5.65
N TRP A 26 12.69 -12.06 -6.57
CA TRP A 26 12.99 -11.87 -7.99
C TRP A 26 12.07 -10.83 -8.59
N ARG A 27 12.62 -9.98 -9.46
CA ARG A 27 11.87 -8.96 -10.19
C ARG A 27 12.16 -9.01 -11.67
N LEU A 28 11.15 -8.77 -12.48
CA LEU A 28 11.28 -8.54 -13.91
C LEU A 28 11.50 -7.03 -14.19
N PRO A 29 12.14 -6.67 -15.31
CA PRO A 29 12.25 -5.28 -15.71
C PRO A 29 10.90 -4.56 -15.75
N GLY A 30 10.80 -3.38 -15.12
CA GLY A 30 9.56 -2.60 -15.02
C GLY A 30 8.63 -3.02 -13.87
N VAL A 31 9.00 -4.00 -13.05
CA VAL A 31 8.30 -4.33 -11.80
C VAL A 31 8.95 -3.58 -10.64
N TYR A 32 8.13 -3.02 -9.76
CA TYR A 32 8.57 -2.28 -8.58
C TYR A 32 9.50 -3.13 -7.70
N ARG A 33 10.57 -2.53 -7.23
CA ARG A 33 11.48 -3.17 -6.25
C ARG A 33 10.98 -2.86 -4.85
N PRO A 34 10.77 -3.86 -3.97
CA PRO A 34 10.49 -3.60 -2.56
C PRO A 34 11.54 -2.67 -1.94
N GLN A 35 11.08 -1.62 -1.26
CA GLN A 35 11.91 -0.60 -0.60
C GLN A 35 11.42 -0.35 0.82
N ALA A 36 11.75 0.80 1.40
CA ALA A 36 11.38 1.16 2.77
C ALA A 36 9.85 1.18 3.00
N ASP A 37 9.07 1.58 2.00
CA ASP A 37 7.59 1.53 2.02
C ASP A 37 7.07 0.11 2.21
N THR A 38 7.59 -0.83 1.41
CA THR A 38 7.24 -2.25 1.51
C THR A 38 7.64 -2.82 2.86
N ALA A 39 8.81 -2.44 3.39
CA ALA A 39 9.27 -2.87 4.70
C ALA A 39 8.41 -2.32 5.85
N LEU A 40 8.01 -1.04 5.76
CA LEU A 40 7.13 -0.41 6.73
C LEU A 40 5.75 -1.09 6.77
N LEU A 41 5.18 -1.37 5.59
CA LEU A 41 3.90 -2.07 5.49
C LEU A 41 4.00 -3.53 5.96
N ALA A 42 5.09 -4.24 5.64
CA ALA A 42 5.32 -5.60 6.12
C ALA A 42 5.42 -5.68 7.64
N ALA A 43 6.01 -4.67 8.29
CA ALA A 43 6.07 -4.58 9.75
C ALA A 43 4.67 -4.41 10.38
N ALA A 44 3.79 -3.62 9.77
CA ALA A 44 2.39 -3.50 10.19
C ALA A 44 1.62 -4.82 9.99
N LEU A 45 1.84 -5.48 8.86
CA LEU A 45 1.22 -6.74 8.47
C LEU A 45 1.40 -7.87 9.50
N CYS A 46 2.58 -7.96 10.13
CA CYS A 46 2.86 -8.96 11.16
C CYS A 46 1.86 -9.01 12.30
N ARG A 47 1.16 -7.91 12.56
CA ARG A 47 0.22 -7.79 13.69
C ARG A 47 -1.22 -8.10 13.30
N GLU A 48 -1.52 -8.10 12.01
CA GLU A 48 -2.89 -8.23 11.48
C GLU A 48 -3.15 -9.61 10.86
N VAL A 49 -2.13 -10.31 10.36
CA VAL A 49 -2.33 -11.65 9.78
C VAL A 49 -2.51 -12.68 10.88
N VAL A 50 -3.66 -13.33 10.83
CA VAL A 50 -3.95 -14.53 11.62
C VAL A 50 -3.83 -15.74 10.70
N PRO A 51 -3.19 -16.85 11.12
CA PRO A 51 -3.15 -18.07 10.30
C PRO A 51 -4.54 -18.50 9.83
N GLY A 52 -4.66 -18.75 8.52
CA GLY A 52 -5.94 -19.10 7.89
C GLY A 52 -6.81 -17.93 7.45
N SER A 53 -6.43 -16.65 7.74
CA SER A 53 -7.14 -15.47 7.23
C SER A 53 -7.05 -15.37 5.71
N ASP A 54 -8.12 -14.89 5.06
CA ASP A 54 -8.14 -14.57 3.64
C ASP A 54 -7.55 -13.17 3.42
N VAL A 55 -6.47 -13.10 2.65
CA VAL A 55 -5.68 -11.88 2.42
C VAL A 55 -5.70 -11.52 0.94
N LEU A 56 -5.99 -10.26 0.62
CA LEU A 56 -5.85 -9.69 -0.71
C LEU A 56 -4.67 -8.72 -0.76
N ASP A 57 -3.72 -8.94 -1.66
CA ASP A 57 -2.63 -8.01 -1.96
C ASP A 57 -2.90 -7.27 -3.28
N VAL A 58 -3.26 -5.99 -3.19
CA VAL A 58 -3.63 -5.13 -4.33
C VAL A 58 -2.42 -4.36 -4.84
N GLY A 59 -2.12 -4.53 -6.15
CA GLY A 59 -0.89 -3.99 -6.74
C GLY A 59 0.33 -4.77 -6.28
N THR A 60 0.23 -6.10 -6.30
CA THR A 60 1.21 -7.02 -5.68
C THR A 60 2.64 -6.87 -6.20
N GLY A 61 2.84 -6.31 -7.38
CA GLY A 61 4.16 -6.12 -7.96
C GLY A 61 4.94 -7.44 -8.07
N SER A 62 6.07 -7.54 -7.39
CA SER A 62 6.87 -8.78 -7.33
C SER A 62 6.30 -9.86 -6.41
N GLY A 63 5.19 -9.59 -5.72
CA GLY A 63 4.59 -10.52 -4.75
C GLY A 63 5.22 -10.51 -3.37
N ALA A 64 6.01 -9.48 -3.03
CA ALA A 64 6.75 -9.43 -1.78
C ALA A 64 5.85 -9.46 -0.54
N LEU A 65 4.80 -8.62 -0.52
CA LEU A 65 3.83 -8.57 0.58
C LEU A 65 2.95 -9.81 0.61
N ALA A 66 2.48 -10.28 -0.57
CA ALA A 66 1.73 -11.52 -0.71
C ALA A 66 2.49 -12.73 -0.14
N LEU A 67 3.77 -12.86 -0.49
CA LEU A 67 4.65 -13.90 0.07
C LEU A 67 4.81 -13.78 1.57
N TYR A 68 4.93 -12.56 2.06
CA TYR A 68 5.08 -12.32 3.47
C TYR A 68 3.81 -12.72 4.25
N ALA A 69 2.63 -12.34 3.75
CA ALA A 69 1.35 -12.76 4.31
C ALA A 69 1.19 -14.30 4.29
N ALA A 70 1.59 -14.95 3.19
CA ALA A 70 1.56 -16.41 3.07
C ALA A 70 2.49 -17.11 4.08
N ARG A 71 3.67 -16.56 4.35
CA ARG A 71 4.60 -17.06 5.40
C ARG A 71 4.01 -16.94 6.81
N LEU A 72 3.17 -15.95 7.05
CA LEU A 72 2.45 -15.78 8.31
C LEU A 72 1.22 -16.71 8.42
N GLY A 73 0.95 -17.51 7.37
CA GLY A 73 -0.14 -18.49 7.37
C GLY A 73 -1.45 -17.99 6.72
N GLY A 74 -1.45 -16.82 6.07
CA GLY A 74 -2.60 -16.31 5.33
C GLY A 74 -2.87 -17.09 4.05
N ARG A 75 -4.14 -17.20 3.65
CA ARG A 75 -4.57 -17.63 2.32
C ARG A 75 -4.60 -16.41 1.40
N VAL A 76 -3.65 -16.32 0.48
CA VAL A 76 -3.36 -15.06 -0.22
C VAL A 76 -3.84 -15.11 -1.66
N GLU A 77 -4.64 -14.10 -2.02
CA GLU A 77 -4.90 -13.68 -3.39
C GLU A 77 -4.09 -12.40 -3.68
N ALA A 78 -3.40 -12.37 -4.82
CA ALA A 78 -2.56 -11.27 -5.28
C ALA A 78 -3.05 -10.75 -6.62
N VAL A 79 -3.30 -9.44 -6.72
CA VAL A 79 -3.81 -8.84 -7.95
C VAL A 79 -2.91 -7.71 -8.44
N ASP A 80 -2.79 -7.59 -9.77
CA ASP A 80 -2.05 -6.50 -10.43
C ASP A 80 -2.60 -6.30 -11.85
N VAL A 81 -2.40 -5.11 -12.41
CA VAL A 81 -2.73 -4.80 -13.81
C VAL A 81 -1.65 -5.28 -14.78
N SER A 82 -0.43 -5.48 -14.30
CA SER A 82 0.77 -5.80 -15.07
C SER A 82 1.02 -7.32 -15.14
N TRP A 83 1.01 -7.88 -16.35
CA TRP A 83 1.40 -9.28 -16.57
C TRP A 83 2.82 -9.62 -16.07
N ARG A 84 3.75 -8.66 -16.14
CA ARG A 84 5.12 -8.84 -15.64
C ARG A 84 5.15 -8.95 -14.12
N ALA A 85 4.35 -8.15 -13.43
CA ALA A 85 4.18 -8.24 -11.99
C ALA A 85 3.62 -9.60 -11.59
N LEU A 86 2.54 -10.04 -12.22
CA LEU A 86 1.91 -11.34 -11.96
C LEU A 86 2.85 -12.52 -12.23
N ALA A 87 3.64 -12.46 -13.32
CA ALA A 87 4.65 -13.49 -13.61
C ALA A 87 5.74 -13.52 -12.54
N ALA A 88 6.23 -12.34 -12.09
CA ALA A 88 7.20 -12.24 -11.01
C ALA A 88 6.63 -12.78 -9.69
N ALA A 89 5.40 -12.41 -9.32
CA ALA A 89 4.74 -12.88 -8.11
C ALA A 89 4.57 -14.41 -8.10
N ARG A 90 4.11 -15.01 -9.22
CA ARG A 90 4.00 -16.47 -9.36
C ARG A 90 5.34 -17.19 -9.23
N LEU A 91 6.37 -16.67 -9.91
CA LEU A 91 7.71 -17.25 -9.84
C LEU A 91 8.26 -17.20 -8.41
N ASN A 92 8.09 -16.07 -7.73
CA ASN A 92 8.55 -15.91 -6.36
C ASN A 92 7.79 -16.82 -5.39
N ALA A 93 6.47 -17.01 -5.58
CA ALA A 93 5.66 -17.93 -4.80
C ALA A 93 6.13 -19.37 -4.95
N LEU A 94 6.35 -19.83 -6.20
CA LEU A 94 6.88 -21.16 -6.49
C LEU A 94 8.26 -21.39 -5.85
N ARG A 95 9.18 -20.43 -5.98
CA ARG A 95 10.54 -20.53 -5.41
C ARG A 95 10.53 -20.55 -3.87
N ALA A 96 9.57 -19.89 -3.27
CA ALA A 96 9.41 -19.85 -1.82
C ALA A 96 8.60 -21.03 -1.25
N GLY A 97 8.05 -21.90 -2.11
CA GLY A 97 7.23 -23.04 -1.69
C GLY A 97 5.86 -22.63 -1.12
N HIS A 98 5.37 -21.42 -1.44
CA HIS A 98 4.08 -20.92 -0.98
C HIS A 98 3.04 -20.91 -2.10
N ARG A 99 1.79 -21.21 -1.76
CA ARG A 99 0.64 -21.09 -2.66
C ARG A 99 0.04 -19.69 -2.55
N ILE A 100 0.02 -18.97 -3.67
CA ILE A 100 -0.62 -17.66 -3.81
C ILE A 100 -1.47 -17.71 -5.07
N GLU A 101 -2.74 -17.32 -4.96
CA GLU A 101 -3.61 -17.13 -6.11
C GLU A 101 -3.27 -15.79 -6.77
N VAL A 102 -2.96 -15.80 -8.08
CA VAL A 102 -2.48 -14.59 -8.77
C VAL A 102 -3.39 -14.29 -9.95
N HIS A 103 -4.06 -13.12 -9.92
CA HIS A 103 -5.04 -12.72 -10.93
C HIS A 103 -4.76 -11.34 -11.50
N ARG A 104 -5.08 -11.16 -12.79
CA ARG A 104 -5.02 -9.83 -13.39
C ARG A 104 -6.31 -9.07 -13.14
N ARG A 105 -6.24 -8.02 -12.33
CA ARG A 105 -7.37 -7.16 -12.02
C ARG A 105 -6.95 -5.70 -11.88
N ASP A 106 -7.86 -4.79 -12.19
CA ASP A 106 -7.67 -3.34 -12.08
C ASP A 106 -8.65 -2.79 -11.03
N ILE A 107 -8.14 -2.39 -9.88
CA ILE A 107 -8.94 -1.85 -8.76
C ILE A 107 -9.61 -0.51 -9.12
N CYS A 108 -9.07 0.23 -10.09
CA CYS A 108 -9.61 1.52 -10.50
C CYS A 108 -10.80 1.40 -11.46
N ARG A 109 -11.19 0.18 -11.84
CA ARG A 109 -12.32 -0.04 -12.76
C ARG A 109 -13.59 -0.43 -11.99
N PRO A 110 -14.76 0.15 -12.36
CA PRO A 110 -16.06 -0.33 -11.86
C PRO A 110 -16.23 -1.84 -12.11
N GLY A 111 -16.72 -2.58 -11.12
CA GLY A 111 -16.81 -4.04 -11.21
C GLY A 111 -15.46 -4.76 -11.07
N GLY A 112 -14.46 -4.07 -10.53
CA GLY A 112 -13.11 -4.58 -10.24
C GLY A 112 -13.07 -5.79 -9.30
N PRO A 113 -12.01 -5.98 -8.53
CA PRO A 113 -11.68 -7.25 -7.87
C PRO A 113 -12.69 -7.81 -6.87
N ALA A 114 -13.63 -6.98 -6.40
CA ALA A 114 -14.57 -7.36 -5.33
C ALA A 114 -15.80 -8.13 -5.80
N ALA A 115 -15.90 -8.57 -7.06
CA ALA A 115 -17.12 -9.26 -7.53
C ALA A 115 -17.47 -10.47 -6.62
N GLY A 116 -18.05 -10.16 -5.45
CA GLY A 116 -18.61 -11.11 -4.50
C GLY A 116 -17.66 -11.76 -3.49
N ARG A 117 -16.37 -11.38 -3.44
CA ARG A 117 -15.43 -11.92 -2.43
C ARG A 117 -14.94 -10.81 -1.49
N ALA A 118 -15.05 -11.04 -0.19
CA ALA A 118 -14.52 -10.17 0.85
C ALA A 118 -13.42 -10.88 1.65
N TYR A 119 -12.51 -10.09 2.22
CA TYR A 119 -11.27 -10.55 2.84
C TYR A 119 -11.20 -10.11 4.31
N ASP A 120 -10.44 -10.87 5.10
CA ASP A 120 -10.12 -10.51 6.47
C ASP A 120 -9.06 -9.40 6.50
N LEU A 121 -8.18 -9.37 5.48
CA LEU A 121 -7.12 -8.39 5.35
C LEU A 121 -6.92 -7.99 3.89
N VAL A 122 -6.91 -6.69 3.63
CA VAL A 122 -6.52 -6.10 2.34
C VAL A 122 -5.23 -5.33 2.52
N LEU A 123 -4.24 -5.63 1.68
CA LEU A 123 -2.94 -4.97 1.66
C LEU A 123 -2.78 -4.17 0.39
N SER A 124 -2.11 -3.03 0.45
CA SER A 124 -1.65 -2.34 -0.74
C SER A 124 -0.44 -1.45 -0.50
N ASN A 125 0.53 -1.56 -1.38
CA ASN A 125 1.52 -0.53 -1.66
C ASN A 125 1.23 0.03 -3.07
N PRO A 126 0.23 0.91 -3.20
CA PRO A 126 -0.23 1.40 -4.49
C PRO A 126 0.77 2.39 -5.09
N PRO A 127 0.73 2.68 -6.38
CA PRO A 127 1.34 3.88 -6.90
C PRO A 127 0.82 5.12 -6.14
N TYR A 128 1.74 5.94 -5.63
CA TYR A 128 1.40 7.14 -4.84
C TYR A 128 2.29 8.35 -5.14
N VAL A 129 3.18 8.26 -6.13
CA VAL A 129 4.10 9.38 -6.42
C VAL A 129 3.38 10.42 -7.27
N PRO A 130 3.31 11.70 -6.80
CA PRO A 130 2.79 12.79 -7.61
C PRO A 130 3.57 12.94 -8.90
N ALA A 131 2.86 13.13 -10.02
CA ALA A 131 3.42 13.25 -11.34
C ALA A 131 2.84 14.44 -12.10
N PRO A 132 3.65 15.16 -12.90
CA PRO A 132 3.11 16.15 -13.80
C PRO A 132 2.14 15.52 -14.80
N PRO A 133 1.15 16.27 -15.30
CA PRO A 133 0.27 15.78 -16.36
C PRO A 133 1.08 15.18 -17.49
N ALA A 134 0.68 14.02 -17.97
CA ALA A 134 1.38 13.32 -19.03
C ALA A 134 1.40 14.19 -20.30
N GLY A 135 2.56 14.72 -20.65
CA GLY A 135 2.81 15.23 -21.98
C GLY A 135 2.69 14.09 -23.01
N ARG A 136 2.47 14.42 -24.28
CA ARG A 136 2.44 13.47 -25.41
C ARG A 136 3.79 12.75 -25.51
N ALA A 137 4.05 11.73 -24.71
CA ALA A 137 5.33 11.04 -24.72
C ALA A 137 5.18 9.53 -24.57
N GLY A 138 5.93 8.84 -25.44
CA GLY A 138 6.01 7.45 -25.69
C GLY A 138 6.42 6.51 -24.53
N THR A 139 7.19 5.47 -24.83
CA THR A 139 7.55 4.27 -24.05
C THR A 139 7.95 4.44 -22.57
N ALA A 140 8.42 5.62 -22.13
CA ALA A 140 8.67 5.96 -20.72
C ALA A 140 7.42 5.83 -19.83
N HIS A 141 6.23 5.91 -20.42
CA HIS A 141 4.93 5.86 -19.75
C HIS A 141 4.59 4.49 -19.13
N ARG A 142 5.14 3.38 -19.65
CA ARG A 142 4.80 2.04 -19.13
C ARG A 142 5.49 1.71 -17.80
N ALA A 143 6.74 2.15 -17.64
CA ALA A 143 7.46 1.96 -16.39
C ALA A 143 6.93 2.90 -15.29
N ALA A 144 6.53 4.10 -15.66
CA ALA A 144 5.99 5.11 -14.77
C ALA A 144 4.70 4.68 -14.04
N ARG A 145 3.89 3.80 -14.65
CA ARG A 145 2.67 3.25 -14.02
C ARG A 145 2.90 2.50 -12.71
N ALA A 146 4.12 2.08 -12.44
CA ALA A 146 4.46 1.39 -11.19
C ALA A 146 4.51 2.35 -9.98
N TRP A 147 4.55 3.68 -10.19
CA TRP A 147 4.64 4.69 -9.14
C TRP A 147 3.85 5.97 -9.38
N ASP A 148 3.48 6.30 -10.65
CA ASP A 148 2.73 7.52 -10.97
C ASP A 148 1.25 7.37 -10.63
N ALA A 149 0.73 8.33 -9.86
CA ALA A 149 -0.64 8.31 -9.37
C ALA A 149 -1.36 9.66 -9.52
N GLY A 150 -1.11 10.37 -10.62
CA GLY A 150 -1.73 11.66 -10.91
C GLY A 150 -1.01 12.83 -10.23
N ILE A 151 -1.58 14.02 -10.34
CA ILE A 151 -0.96 15.29 -9.93
C ILE A 151 -0.68 15.34 -8.42
N ASP A 152 -1.54 14.74 -7.62
CA ASP A 152 -1.47 14.70 -6.15
C ASP A 152 -1.07 13.32 -5.58
N GLY A 153 -0.75 12.35 -6.45
CA GLY A 153 -0.37 11.01 -6.04
C GLY A 153 -1.53 10.15 -5.53
N ARG A 154 -2.78 10.56 -5.73
CA ARG A 154 -3.93 9.94 -5.08
C ARG A 154 -4.79 9.03 -5.94
N GLN A 155 -4.57 9.01 -7.24
CA GLN A 155 -5.48 8.32 -8.18
C GLN A 155 -5.79 6.87 -7.77
N VAL A 156 -4.77 6.09 -7.38
CA VAL A 156 -4.95 4.69 -6.96
C VAL A 156 -5.34 4.60 -5.50
N VAL A 157 -4.80 5.47 -4.65
CA VAL A 157 -5.16 5.58 -3.22
C VAL A 157 -6.66 5.82 -3.06
N ASP A 158 -7.23 6.82 -3.75
CA ASP A 158 -8.66 7.15 -3.66
C ASP A 158 -9.54 6.01 -4.21
N SER A 159 -9.12 5.35 -5.31
CA SER A 159 -9.84 4.18 -5.85
C SER A 159 -9.86 3.00 -4.88
N LEU A 160 -8.74 2.73 -4.20
CA LEU A 160 -8.67 1.68 -3.19
C LEU A 160 -9.53 2.01 -1.97
N CYS A 161 -9.51 3.25 -1.50
CA CYS A 161 -10.39 3.69 -0.43
C CYS A 161 -11.86 3.47 -0.78
N ALA A 162 -12.29 3.87 -1.99
CA ALA A 162 -13.67 3.69 -2.45
C ALA A 162 -14.09 2.22 -2.50
N ALA A 163 -13.18 1.31 -2.87
CA ALA A 163 -13.46 -0.12 -2.95
C ALA A 163 -13.37 -0.84 -1.58
N SER A 164 -12.75 -0.23 -0.57
CA SER A 164 -12.38 -0.90 0.69
C SER A 164 -13.58 -1.48 1.45
N ALA A 165 -14.71 -0.75 1.48
CA ALA A 165 -15.91 -1.20 2.20
C ALA A 165 -16.51 -2.51 1.61
N GLU A 166 -16.37 -2.72 0.30
CA GLU A 166 -16.83 -3.94 -0.38
C GLU A 166 -15.80 -5.08 -0.27
N LEU A 167 -14.51 -4.73 -0.24
CA LEU A 167 -13.41 -5.69 -0.15
C LEU A 167 -13.25 -6.31 1.23
N LEU A 168 -13.70 -5.64 2.28
CA LEU A 168 -13.50 -6.08 3.66
C LEU A 168 -14.72 -6.82 4.20
N ARG A 169 -14.50 -7.93 4.89
CA ARG A 169 -15.48 -8.56 5.77
C ARG A 169 -15.78 -7.65 6.98
N PRO A 170 -16.88 -7.87 7.73
CA PRO A 170 -17.02 -7.30 9.06
C PRO A 170 -15.77 -7.62 9.90
N ARG A 171 -15.21 -6.62 10.58
CA ARG A 171 -13.92 -6.66 11.30
C ARG A 171 -12.69 -6.90 10.41
N GLY A 172 -12.84 -6.89 9.11
CA GLY A 172 -11.72 -6.92 8.17
C GLY A 172 -10.92 -5.62 8.17
N VAL A 173 -9.64 -5.71 7.88
CA VAL A 173 -8.67 -4.61 7.96
C VAL A 173 -8.08 -4.27 6.60
N LEU A 174 -8.00 -2.98 6.28
CA LEU A 174 -7.16 -2.45 5.23
C LEU A 174 -5.85 -1.95 5.82
N LEU A 175 -4.72 -2.38 5.27
CA LEU A 175 -3.41 -1.78 5.47
C LEU A 175 -2.90 -1.21 4.15
N MET A 176 -2.64 0.09 4.10
CA MET A 176 -2.14 0.76 2.91
C MET A 176 -0.98 1.67 3.27
N VAL A 177 0.12 1.60 2.50
CA VAL A 177 1.23 2.55 2.62
C VAL A 177 1.18 3.58 1.50
N HIS A 178 1.45 4.84 1.83
CA HIS A 178 1.68 5.89 0.84
C HIS A 178 2.56 7.01 1.40
N SER A 179 2.95 7.94 0.53
CA SER A 179 3.71 9.13 0.92
C SER A 179 2.88 10.12 1.71
N GLY A 180 3.52 10.84 2.64
CA GLY A 180 2.96 12.03 3.29
C GLY A 180 2.50 13.10 2.29
N LEU A 181 3.11 13.13 1.11
CA LEU A 181 2.73 14.04 0.01
C LEU A 181 1.28 13.84 -0.47
N CYS A 182 0.71 12.64 -0.27
CA CYS A 182 -0.68 12.33 -0.60
C CYS A 182 -1.70 12.86 0.40
N GLY A 183 -1.28 13.49 1.50
CA GLY A 183 -2.18 13.97 2.55
C GLY A 183 -2.82 12.82 3.35
N PRO A 184 -2.12 12.25 4.34
CA PRO A 184 -2.60 11.12 5.13
C PRO A 184 -3.95 11.37 5.79
N GLN A 185 -4.19 12.58 6.29
CA GLN A 185 -5.46 12.93 6.91
C GLN A 185 -6.63 12.81 5.93
N ARG A 186 -6.44 13.26 4.67
CA ARG A 186 -7.46 13.11 3.62
C ARG A 186 -7.81 11.63 3.37
N THR A 187 -6.83 10.73 3.48
CA THR A 187 -7.07 9.27 3.34
C THR A 187 -7.88 8.74 4.53
N VAL A 188 -7.53 9.15 5.75
CA VAL A 188 -8.28 8.81 6.97
C VAL A 188 -9.71 9.32 6.90
N ASP A 189 -9.90 10.59 6.53
CA ASP A 189 -11.23 11.21 6.42
C ASP A 189 -12.11 10.51 5.38
N LEU A 190 -11.54 10.15 4.23
CA LEU A 190 -12.24 9.41 3.18
C LEU A 190 -12.70 8.03 3.66
N LEU A 191 -11.83 7.26 4.29
CA LEU A 191 -12.15 5.93 4.83
C LEU A 191 -13.19 6.01 5.96
N THR A 192 -13.06 7.02 6.84
CA THR A 192 -14.03 7.27 7.91
C THR A 192 -15.40 7.64 7.34
N GLY A 193 -15.42 8.48 6.31
CA GLY A 193 -16.65 8.84 5.59
C GLY A 193 -17.35 7.65 4.92
N LEU A 194 -16.62 6.58 4.62
CA LEU A 194 -17.12 5.29 4.12
C LEU A 194 -17.54 4.33 5.24
N GLY A 195 -17.50 4.75 6.51
CA GLY A 195 -17.94 3.98 7.66
C GLY A 195 -16.87 3.05 8.27
N LEU A 196 -15.59 3.22 7.89
CA LEU A 196 -14.51 2.44 8.49
C LEU A 196 -13.89 3.20 9.69
N SER A 197 -13.38 2.45 10.67
CA SER A 197 -12.54 3.01 11.74
C SER A 197 -11.10 3.16 11.21
N ALA A 198 -10.72 4.37 10.83
CA ALA A 198 -9.46 4.62 10.14
C ALA A 198 -8.49 5.51 10.92
N GLY A 199 -7.19 5.28 10.76
CA GLY A 199 -6.14 6.10 11.35
C GLY A 199 -4.76 5.83 10.78
N VAL A 200 -3.82 6.73 11.08
CA VAL A 200 -2.40 6.51 10.79
C VAL A 200 -1.84 5.53 11.80
N HIS A 201 -1.38 4.37 11.32
CA HIS A 201 -0.86 3.28 12.14
C HIS A 201 0.66 3.38 12.38
N ALA A 202 1.41 3.80 11.35
CA ALA A 202 2.86 3.94 11.43
C ALA A 202 3.36 5.05 10.51
N ARG A 203 4.52 5.62 10.86
CA ARG A 203 5.24 6.62 10.06
C ARG A 203 6.71 6.28 10.01
N ALA A 204 7.37 6.61 8.89
CA ALA A 204 8.82 6.57 8.77
C ALA A 204 9.31 7.70 7.88
N ARG A 205 10.42 8.33 8.24
CA ARG A 205 11.14 9.27 7.37
C ARG A 205 12.24 8.52 6.65
N VAL A 206 12.29 8.67 5.34
CA VAL A 206 13.27 8.01 4.48
C VAL A 206 13.90 9.02 3.51
N PRO A 207 15.15 8.81 3.10
CA PRO A 207 15.74 9.63 2.04
C PRO A 207 14.90 9.56 0.77
N LEU A 208 14.79 10.67 0.05
CA LEU A 208 14.04 10.70 -1.22
C LEU A 208 14.55 9.63 -2.18
N GLY A 209 13.62 8.86 -2.73
CA GLY A 209 13.91 7.93 -3.81
C GLY A 209 14.28 8.63 -5.13
N PRO A 210 14.87 7.92 -6.10
CA PRO A 210 15.34 8.53 -7.35
C PRO A 210 14.21 9.20 -8.15
N VAL A 211 12.99 8.69 -8.09
CA VAL A 211 11.83 9.26 -8.79
C VAL A 211 11.45 10.62 -8.17
N LEU A 212 11.33 10.72 -6.85
CA LEU A 212 11.03 11.98 -6.18
C LEU A 212 12.17 12.99 -6.38
N ARG A 213 13.43 12.55 -6.29
CA ARG A 213 14.58 13.43 -6.57
C ARG A 213 14.52 14.03 -7.96
N SER A 214 14.20 13.25 -8.99
CA SER A 214 14.08 13.73 -10.35
C SER A 214 12.94 14.73 -10.55
N ARG A 215 11.94 14.74 -9.66
CA ARG A 215 10.76 15.60 -9.68
C ARG A 215 10.83 16.79 -8.71
N LEU A 216 11.89 16.91 -7.91
CA LEU A 216 12.03 17.95 -6.90
C LEU A 216 11.69 19.38 -7.40
N PRO A 217 12.18 19.86 -8.56
CA PRO A 217 11.83 21.20 -9.03
C PRO A 217 10.32 21.37 -9.25
N TRP A 218 9.68 20.34 -9.80
CA TRP A 218 8.24 20.34 -10.04
C TRP A 218 7.44 20.24 -8.73
N LEU A 219 7.83 19.35 -7.79
CA LEU A 219 7.18 19.19 -6.49
C LEU A 219 7.26 20.49 -5.66
N ARG A 220 8.42 21.16 -5.65
CA ARG A 220 8.63 22.45 -4.99
C ARG A 220 7.80 23.54 -5.64
N GLY A 221 7.76 23.62 -6.97
CA GLY A 221 6.93 24.57 -7.70
C GLY A 221 5.43 24.41 -7.45
N ARG A 222 5.02 23.21 -6.99
CA ARG A 222 3.63 22.90 -6.60
C ARG A 222 3.37 23.09 -5.08
N GLY A 223 4.37 23.45 -4.31
CA GLY A 223 4.27 23.56 -2.86
C GLY A 223 4.09 22.21 -2.14
N LEU A 224 4.37 21.08 -2.82
CA LEU A 224 4.28 19.74 -2.23
C LEU A 224 5.50 19.40 -1.38
N MET A 225 6.63 20.07 -1.58
CA MET A 225 7.85 19.93 -0.79
C MET A 225 8.47 21.29 -0.52
N ALA A 226 8.97 21.50 0.70
CA ALA A 226 9.67 22.73 1.06
C ALA A 226 11.08 22.79 0.45
N PRO A 227 11.63 24.02 0.26
CA PRO A 227 13.03 24.18 -0.06
C PRO A 227 13.90 23.56 1.05
N GLY A 228 14.81 22.67 0.68
CA GLY A 228 15.69 21.97 1.65
C GLY A 228 15.18 20.62 2.13
N ASP A 229 13.93 20.24 1.91
CA ASP A 229 13.47 18.89 2.19
C ASP A 229 14.21 17.88 1.30
N ASP A 230 14.86 16.90 1.94
CA ASP A 230 15.61 15.79 1.35
C ASP A 230 15.07 14.41 1.76
N GLN A 231 14.03 14.40 2.56
CA GLN A 231 13.36 13.21 3.08
C GLN A 231 11.89 13.16 2.67
N GLU A 232 11.40 11.94 2.55
CA GLU A 232 9.99 11.60 2.37
C GLU A 232 9.45 11.02 3.67
N GLU A 233 8.25 11.44 4.07
CA GLU A 233 7.49 10.73 5.09
C GLU A 233 6.66 9.63 4.44
N LEU A 234 6.86 8.39 4.84
CA LEU A 234 5.99 7.26 4.52
C LEU A 234 5.01 7.05 5.66
N VAL A 235 3.75 6.74 5.33
CA VAL A 235 2.72 6.46 6.32
C VAL A 235 2.01 5.16 5.99
N VAL A 236 1.70 4.36 7.03
CA VAL A 236 0.77 3.23 6.92
C VAL A 236 -0.57 3.68 7.48
N ILE A 237 -1.60 3.60 6.65
CA ILE A 237 -2.98 3.78 7.06
C ILE A 237 -3.56 2.42 7.40
N ARG A 238 -4.22 2.32 8.55
CA ARG A 238 -5.04 1.18 8.96
C ARG A 238 -6.49 1.62 9.00
N ALA A 239 -7.36 0.82 8.39
CA ALA A 239 -8.80 1.03 8.51
C ALA A 239 -9.48 -0.32 8.76
N GLU A 240 -10.42 -0.35 9.69
CA GLU A 240 -11.18 -1.54 10.06
C GLU A 240 -12.66 -1.33 9.73
N ARG A 241 -13.28 -2.33 9.12
CA ARG A 241 -14.72 -2.36 8.92
C ARG A 241 -15.39 -2.81 10.23
N PRO A 242 -16.32 -2.04 10.79
CA PRO A 242 -17.06 -2.41 11.99
C PRO A 242 -17.79 -3.75 11.88
#